data_740f83804f4bf97952d0623a58719033
#
_entry.id   740f83804f4bf97952d0623a58719033
#
_cell.length_a   1.000
_cell.length_b   1.000
_cell.length_c   1.000
_cell.angle_alpha   90.00
_cell.angle_beta   90.00
_cell.angle_gamma   90.00
#
_symmetry.space_group_name_H-M   'P 1'
#
loop_
_entity.id
_entity.type
_entity.pdbx_description
1 polymer ?
#
loop_
_entity_poly.entity_id
_entity_poly.type
_entity_poly.pdbx_seq_one_letter_code
_entity_poly.pdbx_strand_id
1 'polypeptide(L)'
;MPVSSKVIDGAILAARHSFMPNHLGYCGPENNDVLFDSCISNKRSEQLVEALRGFQAAYPYLRFIAESLGAEDSLDYRAAEAYWIGNDFLQKISPGDFYDHLKARFKSKFPKEYIKKLFEAQTFAPFPHHALHVFNAFSTMGTVPDSFASGEGPDDTVGGLMDKCRISWGRVLEADEKGNLIVEYEPVRRLKGKLYLGTPAPTKVQAQFQGKSFVEGAKMGDWVSFHWGFACTILTPTQVANLRKFTLSDMTLANAVPVPQ
;
A
#
# COMPACT_ATOMS: atom_id res chain seq x y z
N MET A 1 0.63 19.28 -25.84
CA MET A 1 1.20 20.01 -24.69
C MET A 1 1.32 19.02 -23.55
N PRO A 2 2.46 18.90 -22.86
CA PRO A 2 2.53 18.05 -21.69
C PRO A 2 1.61 18.63 -20.62
N VAL A 3 0.70 17.80 -20.11
CA VAL A 3 -0.14 18.13 -18.96
C VAL A 3 0.84 18.39 -17.82
N SER A 4 0.89 19.62 -17.33
CA SER A 4 1.61 19.97 -16.11
C SER A 4 1.08 19.06 -15.01
N SER A 5 1.85 18.04 -14.61
CA SER A 5 1.54 17.22 -13.45
C SER A 5 1.58 18.16 -12.24
N LYS A 6 0.42 18.63 -11.79
CA LYS A 6 0.33 19.24 -10.45
C LYS A 6 0.93 18.24 -9.49
N VAL A 7 2.04 18.61 -8.87
CA VAL A 7 2.65 17.81 -7.81
C VAL A 7 1.58 17.63 -6.73
N ILE A 8 1.14 16.39 -6.55
CA ILE A 8 0.18 16.03 -5.50
C ILE A 8 0.86 16.24 -4.14
N ASP A 9 0.17 16.80 -3.17
CA ASP A 9 0.64 16.85 -1.77
C ASP A 9 0.76 15.45 -1.18
N GLY A 10 1.78 15.20 -0.35
CA GLY A 10 2.02 13.87 0.21
C GLY A 10 0.90 13.37 1.13
N ALA A 11 0.22 14.29 1.86
CA ALA A 11 -0.96 13.94 2.65
C ALA A 11 -2.13 13.50 1.75
N ILE A 12 -2.30 14.15 0.59
CA ILE A 12 -3.32 13.76 -0.39
C ILE A 12 -3.00 12.40 -1.01
N LEU A 13 -1.73 12.16 -1.36
CA LEU A 13 -1.30 10.84 -1.85
C LEU A 13 -1.59 9.74 -0.81
N ALA A 14 -1.25 9.99 0.45
CA ALA A 14 -1.53 9.07 1.55
C ALA A 14 -3.04 8.85 1.73
N ALA A 15 -3.85 9.91 1.70
CA ALA A 15 -5.29 9.83 1.83
C ALA A 15 -5.92 8.98 0.71
N ARG A 16 -5.51 9.17 -0.54
CA ARG A 16 -6.02 8.39 -1.68
C ARG A 16 -5.81 6.90 -1.50
N HIS A 17 -4.65 6.48 -0.98
CA HIS A 17 -4.35 5.07 -0.75
C HIS A 17 -4.99 4.53 0.54
N SER A 18 -5.28 5.40 1.51
CA SER A 18 -5.91 5.03 2.79
C SER A 18 -7.46 5.05 2.74
N PHE A 19 -8.07 5.69 1.75
CA PHE A 19 -9.50 5.96 1.70
C PHE A 19 -10.36 4.70 1.74
N MET A 20 -10.19 3.80 0.78
CA MET A 20 -11.08 2.64 0.67
C MET A 20 -10.96 1.66 1.84
N PRO A 21 -9.77 1.26 2.33
CA PRO A 21 -9.69 0.44 3.53
C PRO A 21 -10.28 1.12 4.77
N ASN A 22 -10.22 2.45 4.87
CA ASN A 22 -10.86 3.21 5.93
C ASN A 22 -12.39 3.18 5.79
N HIS A 23 -12.91 3.44 4.58
CA HIS A 23 -14.33 3.37 4.27
C HIS A 23 -14.94 2.01 4.60
N LEU A 24 -14.17 0.92 4.39
CA LEU A 24 -14.60 -0.44 4.68
C LEU A 24 -14.38 -0.85 6.16
N GLY A 25 -13.89 0.06 7.00
CA GLY A 25 -13.64 -0.19 8.42
C GLY A 25 -12.43 -1.11 8.72
N TYR A 26 -11.51 -1.30 7.74
CA TYR A 26 -10.36 -2.19 7.93
C TYR A 26 -9.12 -1.49 8.48
N CYS A 27 -8.98 -0.18 8.28
CA CYS A 27 -7.76 0.52 8.65
C CYS A 27 -8.04 1.99 9.01
N GLY A 28 -7.38 2.46 10.07
CA GLY A 28 -7.46 3.85 10.53
C GLY A 28 -8.70 4.17 11.37
N PRO A 29 -8.79 5.42 11.84
CA PRO A 29 -9.94 5.91 12.60
C PRO A 29 -11.13 6.21 11.67
N GLU A 30 -12.32 6.41 12.25
CA GLU A 30 -13.54 6.76 11.52
C GLU A 30 -13.49 8.21 11.00
N ASN A 31 -12.74 8.44 9.92
CA ASN A 31 -12.52 9.77 9.30
C ASN A 31 -12.67 9.71 7.77
N ASN A 32 -13.55 8.85 7.28
CA ASN A 32 -13.71 8.59 5.85
C ASN A 32 -14.05 9.86 5.05
N ASP A 33 -14.95 10.71 5.57
CA ASP A 33 -15.38 11.92 4.87
C ASP A 33 -14.23 12.92 4.73
N VAL A 34 -13.40 13.07 5.78
CA VAL A 34 -12.22 13.96 5.75
C VAL A 34 -11.22 13.51 4.69
N LEU A 35 -10.99 12.19 4.58
CA LEU A 35 -10.11 11.63 3.55
C LEU A 35 -10.67 11.89 2.16
N PHE A 36 -11.97 11.61 1.96
CA PHE A 36 -12.63 11.77 0.67
C PHE A 36 -12.63 13.22 0.20
N ASP A 37 -13.12 14.13 1.02
CA ASP A 37 -13.23 15.56 0.70
C ASP A 37 -11.87 16.18 0.40
N SER A 38 -10.84 15.81 1.15
CA SER A 38 -9.46 16.26 0.90
C SER A 38 -8.93 15.74 -0.44
N CYS A 39 -9.22 14.48 -0.77
CA CYS A 39 -8.80 13.89 -2.06
C CYS A 39 -9.49 14.58 -3.25
N ILE A 40 -10.78 14.88 -3.13
CA ILE A 40 -11.57 15.53 -4.21
C ILE A 40 -11.18 17.00 -4.36
N SER A 41 -11.05 17.73 -3.26
CA SER A 41 -10.65 19.15 -3.30
C SER A 41 -9.17 19.33 -3.61
N ASN A 42 -8.38 18.25 -3.53
CA ASN A 42 -6.90 18.27 -3.60
C ASN A 42 -6.30 19.31 -2.64
N LYS A 43 -6.86 19.39 -1.42
CA LYS A 43 -6.44 20.34 -0.39
C LYS A 43 -6.04 19.61 0.88
N ARG A 44 -4.82 19.89 1.34
CA ARG A 44 -4.36 19.51 2.67
C ARG A 44 -5.02 20.39 3.72
N SER A 45 -5.46 19.77 4.82
CA SER A 45 -6.00 20.44 6.00
C SER A 45 -5.39 19.83 7.27
N GLU A 46 -5.53 20.53 8.41
CA GLU A 46 -5.11 19.99 9.70
C GLU A 46 -5.91 18.74 10.07
N GLN A 47 -7.23 18.74 9.76
CA GLN A 47 -8.09 17.58 9.97
C GLN A 47 -7.61 16.36 9.18
N LEU A 48 -7.15 16.54 7.92
CA LEU A 48 -6.57 15.46 7.14
C LEU A 48 -5.29 14.93 7.79
N VAL A 49 -4.40 15.81 8.22
CA VAL A 49 -3.15 15.40 8.87
C VAL A 49 -3.43 14.62 10.14
N GLU A 50 -4.39 15.06 10.96
CA GLU A 50 -4.77 14.36 12.18
C GLU A 50 -5.42 13.00 11.89
N ALA A 51 -6.31 12.94 10.89
CA ALA A 51 -6.89 11.69 10.43
C ALA A 51 -5.80 10.68 10.01
N LEU A 52 -4.81 11.12 9.21
CA LEU A 52 -3.71 10.26 8.77
C LEU A 52 -2.79 9.82 9.92
N ARG A 53 -2.57 10.65 10.94
CA ARG A 53 -1.84 10.27 12.17
C ARG A 53 -2.49 9.11 12.90
N GLY A 54 -3.80 8.98 12.81
CA GLY A 54 -4.57 7.87 13.40
C GLY A 54 -4.34 6.50 12.72
N PHE A 55 -3.72 6.45 11.54
CA PHE A 55 -3.42 5.19 10.84
C PHE A 55 -2.23 4.48 11.47
N GLN A 56 -2.49 3.68 12.50
CA GLN A 56 -1.46 2.97 13.29
C GLN A 56 -0.57 2.05 12.43
N ALA A 57 -1.06 1.57 11.31
CA ALA A 57 -0.30 0.74 10.38
C ALA A 57 0.65 1.57 9.50
N ALA A 58 0.17 2.66 8.89
CA ALA A 58 0.89 3.41 7.86
C ALA A 58 1.72 4.58 8.43
N TYR A 59 1.12 5.38 9.32
CA TYR A 59 1.73 6.64 9.76
C TYR A 59 3.13 6.50 10.39
N PRO A 60 3.42 5.50 11.24
CA PRO A 60 4.76 5.31 11.78
C PRO A 60 5.84 5.04 10.72
N TYR A 61 5.48 4.36 9.62
CA TYR A 61 6.41 4.18 8.49
C TYR A 61 6.62 5.49 7.73
N LEU A 62 5.55 6.23 7.46
CA LEU A 62 5.64 7.55 6.81
C LEU A 62 6.56 8.49 7.59
N ARG A 63 6.38 8.56 8.91
CA ARG A 63 7.22 9.35 9.79
C ARG A 63 8.69 8.88 9.75
N PHE A 64 8.94 7.59 9.89
CA PHE A 64 10.29 7.03 9.84
C PHE A 64 11.00 7.35 8.51
N ILE A 65 10.28 7.19 7.37
CA ILE A 65 10.84 7.51 6.05
C ILE A 65 11.15 9.01 5.95
N ALA A 66 10.22 9.87 6.39
CA ALA A 66 10.42 11.32 6.38
C ALA A 66 11.63 11.75 7.23
N GLU A 67 11.74 11.22 8.46
CA GLU A 67 12.89 11.43 9.34
C GLU A 67 14.20 10.97 8.67
N SER A 68 14.19 9.80 8.01
CA SER A 68 15.36 9.27 7.29
C SER A 68 15.74 10.12 6.07
N LEU A 69 14.80 10.89 5.52
CA LEU A 69 15.01 11.85 4.43
C LEU A 69 15.46 13.23 4.93
N GLY A 70 15.48 13.46 6.24
CA GLY A 70 15.65 14.79 6.82
C GLY A 70 14.49 15.75 6.52
N ALA A 71 13.29 15.22 6.25
CA ALA A 71 12.10 16.03 6.03
C ALA A 71 11.44 16.37 7.38
N GLU A 72 11.05 17.63 7.56
CA GLU A 72 10.34 18.08 8.77
C GLU A 72 8.89 17.58 8.80
N ASP A 73 8.29 17.39 7.62
CA ASP A 73 6.93 16.94 7.46
C ASP A 73 6.86 15.41 7.29
N SER A 74 6.22 14.73 8.23
CA SER A 74 6.00 13.28 8.16
C SER A 74 5.15 12.83 6.95
N LEU A 75 4.43 13.77 6.33
CA LEU A 75 3.64 13.56 5.11
C LEU A 75 4.26 14.24 3.90
N ASP A 76 5.61 14.43 3.90
CA ASP A 76 6.35 14.85 2.69
C ASP A 76 6.01 13.91 1.52
N TYR A 77 5.81 14.47 0.33
CA TYR A 77 5.45 13.68 -0.86
C TYR A 77 6.40 12.52 -1.12
N ARG A 78 7.72 12.75 -0.95
CA ARG A 78 8.74 11.71 -1.20
C ARG A 78 8.61 10.55 -0.22
N ALA A 79 8.27 10.83 1.04
CA ALA A 79 8.01 9.81 2.05
C ALA A 79 6.71 9.05 1.77
N ALA A 80 5.65 9.77 1.40
CA ALA A 80 4.37 9.15 1.03
C ALA A 80 4.50 8.28 -0.22
N GLU A 81 5.19 8.76 -1.27
CA GLU A 81 5.46 7.98 -2.47
C GLU A 81 6.33 6.75 -2.16
N ALA A 82 7.38 6.91 -1.35
CA ALA A 82 8.24 5.79 -0.93
C ALA A 82 7.43 4.68 -0.26
N TYR A 83 6.56 5.03 0.67
CA TYR A 83 5.76 4.05 1.40
C TYR A 83 4.69 3.37 0.54
N TRP A 84 3.92 4.14 -0.24
CA TRP A 84 2.76 3.62 -0.96
C TRP A 84 3.08 3.04 -2.33
N ILE A 85 4.08 3.60 -3.03
CA ILE A 85 4.42 3.26 -4.42
C ILE A 85 5.84 2.70 -4.52
N GLY A 86 6.76 3.24 -3.71
CA GLY A 86 8.19 2.98 -3.79
C GLY A 86 8.90 4.02 -4.66
N ASN A 87 10.08 4.40 -4.22
CA ASN A 87 11.01 5.24 -4.96
C ASN A 87 12.46 4.97 -4.54
N ASP A 88 13.42 5.66 -5.14
CA ASP A 88 14.86 5.44 -4.89
C ASP A 88 15.30 5.75 -3.46
N PHE A 89 14.50 6.50 -2.69
CA PHE A 89 14.83 6.79 -1.29
C PHE A 89 14.79 5.56 -0.41
N LEU A 90 13.93 4.58 -0.69
CA LEU A 90 13.88 3.34 0.06
C LEU A 90 15.25 2.62 0.10
N GLN A 91 16.02 2.72 -1.00
CA GLN A 91 17.34 2.09 -1.09
C GLN A 91 18.44 2.86 -0.35
N LYS A 92 18.16 4.11 0.07
CA LYS A 92 19.08 4.96 0.83
C LYS A 92 18.87 4.87 2.33
N ILE A 93 17.76 4.26 2.76
CA ILE A 93 17.47 4.04 4.18
C ILE A 93 18.42 3.00 4.74
N SER A 94 19.06 3.33 5.87
CA SER A 94 19.94 2.40 6.58
C SER A 94 19.18 1.16 7.04
N PRO A 95 19.61 -0.06 6.67
CA PRO A 95 18.99 -1.29 7.17
C PRO A 95 19.02 -1.39 8.70
N GLY A 96 20.08 -0.87 9.35
CA GLY A 96 20.20 -0.85 10.81
C GLY A 96 19.15 0.03 11.47
N ASP A 97 18.94 1.26 10.95
CA ASP A 97 17.92 2.17 11.48
C ASP A 97 16.51 1.61 11.28
N PHE A 98 16.27 0.96 10.15
CA PHE A 98 15.00 0.32 9.90
C PHE A 98 14.78 -0.92 10.78
N TYR A 99 15.82 -1.70 11.04
CA TYR A 99 15.78 -2.80 12.01
C TYR A 99 15.39 -2.30 13.41
N ASP A 100 16.01 -1.25 13.89
CA ASP A 100 15.71 -0.68 15.20
C ASP A 100 14.29 -0.10 15.25
N HIS A 101 13.84 0.53 14.17
CA HIS A 101 12.46 0.99 14.03
C HIS A 101 11.45 -0.17 14.15
N LEU A 102 11.63 -1.27 13.40
CA LEU A 102 10.75 -2.43 13.46
C LEU A 102 10.78 -3.10 14.84
N LYS A 103 11.96 -3.22 15.43
CA LYS A 103 12.14 -3.79 16.78
C LYS A 103 11.41 -2.98 17.84
N ALA A 104 11.52 -1.65 17.79
CA ALA A 104 10.82 -0.76 18.71
C ALA A 104 9.30 -0.86 18.53
N ARG A 105 8.84 -0.84 17.27
CA ARG A 105 7.44 -0.84 16.91
C ARG A 105 6.72 -2.15 17.25
N PHE A 106 7.36 -3.27 16.99
CA PHE A 106 6.76 -4.59 17.12
C PHE A 106 7.21 -5.36 18.36
N LYS A 107 7.79 -4.66 19.35
CA LYS A 107 8.37 -5.24 20.57
C LYS A 107 7.46 -6.23 21.30
N SER A 108 6.15 -6.01 21.28
CA SER A 108 5.14 -6.85 21.96
C SER A 108 4.38 -7.78 21.01
N LYS A 109 4.57 -7.65 19.70
CA LYS A 109 3.74 -8.34 18.68
C LYS A 109 4.51 -9.43 17.94
N PHE A 110 5.84 -9.32 17.85
CA PHE A 110 6.69 -10.30 17.18
C PHE A 110 7.77 -10.84 18.11
N PRO A 111 8.11 -12.15 18.00
CA PRO A 111 9.34 -12.65 18.57
C PRO A 111 10.55 -11.84 18.01
N LYS A 112 11.49 -11.47 18.89
CA LYS A 112 12.71 -10.74 18.48
C LYS A 112 13.45 -11.46 17.35
N GLU A 113 13.47 -12.79 17.39
CA GLU A 113 14.10 -13.63 16.39
C GLU A 113 13.45 -13.53 15.00
N TYR A 114 12.15 -13.23 14.93
CA TYR A 114 11.48 -13.05 13.64
C TYR A 114 12.00 -11.78 12.94
N ILE A 115 12.03 -10.64 13.65
CA ILE A 115 12.55 -9.40 13.08
C ILE A 115 14.01 -9.57 12.65
N LYS A 116 14.82 -10.24 13.49
CA LYS A 116 16.22 -10.54 13.14
C LYS A 116 16.33 -11.34 11.84
N LYS A 117 15.54 -12.40 11.70
CA LYS A 117 15.52 -13.23 10.48
C LYS A 117 15.14 -12.45 9.21
N LEU A 118 14.26 -11.44 9.31
CA LEU A 118 13.93 -10.59 8.16
C LEU A 118 15.15 -9.87 7.59
N PHE A 119 16.10 -9.46 8.44
CA PHE A 119 17.33 -8.77 8.02
C PHE A 119 18.50 -9.71 7.72
N GLU A 120 18.46 -10.93 8.24
CA GLU A 120 19.46 -11.97 7.96
C GLU A 120 19.13 -12.76 6.67
N ALA A 121 17.92 -12.66 6.16
CA ALA A 121 17.53 -13.26 4.89
C ALA A 121 18.37 -12.65 3.75
N GLN A 122 19.31 -13.42 3.22
CA GLN A 122 20.38 -12.97 2.32
C GLN A 122 19.90 -12.42 0.97
N THR A 123 18.62 -12.49 0.67
CA THR A 123 18.10 -12.14 -0.66
C THR A 123 17.87 -10.63 -0.85
N PHE A 124 17.30 -9.95 0.13
CA PHE A 124 17.07 -8.50 0.11
C PHE A 124 16.85 -8.00 1.54
N ALA A 125 17.41 -6.84 1.88
CA ALA A 125 17.01 -6.13 3.09
C ALA A 125 15.54 -5.70 2.97
N PRO A 126 14.75 -5.77 4.06
CA PRO A 126 13.40 -5.24 4.06
C PRO A 126 13.41 -3.73 3.86
N PHE A 127 12.40 -3.21 3.17
CA PHE A 127 12.20 -1.78 2.99
C PHE A 127 10.94 -1.32 3.73
N PRO A 128 10.88 -0.08 4.23
CA PRO A 128 9.67 0.47 4.83
C PRO A 128 8.62 0.80 3.75
N HIS A 129 8.15 -0.22 3.05
CA HIS A 129 7.17 -0.17 1.98
C HIS A 129 5.85 -0.82 2.44
N HIS A 130 4.74 -0.40 1.88
CA HIS A 130 3.43 -0.94 2.27
C HIS A 130 3.31 -2.45 2.08
N ALA A 131 3.90 -3.01 1.03
CA ALA A 131 3.88 -4.45 0.77
C ALA A 131 4.61 -5.25 1.87
N LEU A 132 5.67 -4.70 2.49
CA LEU A 132 6.31 -5.33 3.66
C LEU A 132 5.29 -5.51 4.79
N HIS A 133 4.51 -4.47 5.08
CA HIS A 133 3.47 -4.54 6.10
C HIS A 133 2.44 -5.62 5.75
N VAL A 134 1.98 -5.66 4.50
CA VAL A 134 0.97 -6.63 4.05
C VAL A 134 1.48 -8.07 4.09
N PHE A 135 2.68 -8.34 3.59
CA PHE A 135 3.15 -9.73 3.44
C PHE A 135 3.86 -10.27 4.69
N ASN A 136 4.46 -9.40 5.50
CA ASN A 136 5.32 -9.80 6.61
C ASN A 136 4.80 -9.38 8.00
N ALA A 137 3.81 -8.49 8.09
CA ALA A 137 3.28 -8.02 9.37
C ALA A 137 1.78 -8.26 9.56
N PHE A 138 1.02 -8.35 8.48
CA PHE A 138 -0.44 -8.38 8.50
C PHE A 138 -1.04 -9.53 9.31
N SER A 139 -0.53 -10.74 9.15
CA SER A 139 -1.07 -11.96 9.79
C SER A 139 -0.88 -12.00 11.32
N THR A 140 0.02 -11.18 11.86
CA THR A 140 0.31 -11.15 13.30
C THR A 140 -0.34 -9.97 14.02
N MET A 141 -0.96 -9.04 13.30
CA MET A 141 -1.51 -7.83 13.90
C MET A 141 -2.95 -7.98 14.42
N GLY A 142 -3.58 -9.13 14.25
CA GLY A 142 -4.95 -9.37 14.70
C GLY A 142 -5.99 -8.44 14.04
N THR A 143 -5.59 -7.73 13.00
CA THR A 143 -6.44 -6.79 12.25
C THR A 143 -7.15 -7.45 11.07
N VAL A 144 -6.97 -8.76 10.92
CA VAL A 144 -7.85 -9.54 10.05
C VAL A 144 -9.19 -9.64 10.75
N PRO A 145 -10.28 -9.08 10.21
CA PRO A 145 -11.61 -9.30 10.78
C PRO A 145 -11.83 -10.79 11.01
N ASP A 146 -12.46 -11.17 12.12
CA ASP A 146 -12.74 -12.58 12.47
C ASP A 146 -13.45 -13.32 11.31
N SER A 147 -14.23 -12.61 10.51
CA SER A 147 -14.84 -13.12 9.26
C SER A 147 -13.81 -13.56 8.19
N PHE A 148 -12.54 -13.14 8.30
CA PHE A 148 -11.44 -13.54 7.43
C PHE A 148 -10.39 -14.39 8.18
N ALA A 149 -10.39 -14.36 9.52
CA ALA A 149 -9.49 -15.14 10.37
C ALA A 149 -9.90 -16.61 10.53
N SER A 150 -11.14 -16.94 10.19
CA SER A 150 -11.62 -18.32 10.15
C SER A 150 -11.00 -19.12 9.02
N GLY A 151 -9.69 -19.28 9.03
CA GLY A 151 -8.81 -19.94 8.05
C GLY A 151 -9.23 -21.30 7.47
N GLU A 152 -10.52 -21.57 7.38
CA GLU A 152 -11.14 -22.71 6.72
C GLU A 152 -11.40 -22.48 5.23
N GLY A 153 -10.78 -21.46 4.65
CA GLY A 153 -10.80 -21.23 3.21
C GLY A 153 -9.55 -21.81 2.53
N PRO A 154 -9.64 -22.15 1.23
CA PRO A 154 -8.49 -22.55 0.44
C PRO A 154 -7.39 -21.48 0.47
N ASP A 155 -6.15 -21.84 0.12
CA ASP A 155 -4.98 -20.95 -0.01
C ASP A 155 -5.29 -19.61 -0.68
N ASP A 156 -6.35 -19.55 -1.47
CA ASP A 156 -6.88 -18.36 -2.13
C ASP A 156 -7.43 -17.28 -1.18
N THR A 157 -7.89 -17.62 0.02
CA THR A 157 -8.51 -16.62 0.93
C THR A 157 -7.46 -15.67 1.50
N VAL A 158 -6.35 -16.19 2.03
CA VAL A 158 -5.26 -15.37 2.58
C VAL A 158 -4.55 -14.61 1.45
N GLY A 159 -4.26 -15.30 0.34
CA GLY A 159 -3.70 -14.66 -0.85
C GLY A 159 -4.60 -13.57 -1.41
N GLY A 160 -5.90 -13.80 -1.49
CA GLY A 160 -6.89 -12.83 -1.96
C GLY A 160 -7.02 -11.62 -1.03
N LEU A 161 -6.89 -11.81 0.29
CA LEU A 161 -6.90 -10.69 1.24
C LEU A 161 -5.62 -9.84 1.12
N MET A 162 -4.46 -10.49 1.02
CA MET A 162 -3.19 -9.80 0.77
C MET A 162 -3.20 -9.06 -0.56
N ASP A 163 -3.81 -9.62 -1.60
CA ASP A 163 -3.98 -8.97 -2.90
C ASP A 163 -4.85 -7.72 -2.82
N LYS A 164 -5.92 -7.73 -2.05
CA LYS A 164 -6.77 -6.56 -1.82
C LYS A 164 -6.05 -5.48 -0.99
N CYS A 165 -5.27 -5.89 0.01
CA CYS A 165 -4.62 -4.98 0.95
C CYS A 165 -3.30 -4.39 0.41
N ARG A 166 -2.60 -5.05 -0.51
CA ARG A 166 -1.45 -4.42 -1.15
C ARG A 166 -1.89 -3.31 -2.10
N ILE A 167 -1.00 -2.36 -2.38
CA ILE A 167 -1.22 -1.45 -3.49
C ILE A 167 -0.97 -2.23 -4.78
N SER A 168 -2.05 -2.45 -5.51
CA SER A 168 -2.02 -3.08 -6.82
C SER A 168 -1.86 -2.03 -7.91
N TRP A 169 -1.36 -2.46 -9.06
CA TRP A 169 -1.27 -1.64 -10.28
C TRP A 169 -1.91 -2.40 -11.43
N GLY A 170 -2.55 -1.67 -12.33
CA GLY A 170 -3.16 -2.28 -13.51
C GLY A 170 -3.18 -1.31 -14.68
N ARG A 171 -3.12 -1.86 -15.89
CA ARG A 171 -3.26 -1.11 -17.13
C ARG A 171 -4.74 -1.01 -17.48
N VAL A 172 -5.23 0.19 -17.68
CA VAL A 172 -6.62 0.44 -18.07
C VAL A 172 -6.87 -0.14 -19.45
N LEU A 173 -7.84 -1.04 -19.55
CA LEU A 173 -8.34 -1.62 -20.80
C LEU A 173 -9.53 -0.81 -21.32
N GLU A 174 -10.47 -0.48 -20.42
CA GLU A 174 -11.65 0.30 -20.72
C GLU A 174 -12.23 0.95 -19.47
N ALA A 175 -13.14 1.91 -19.66
CA ALA A 175 -14.01 2.42 -18.60
C ALA A 175 -15.45 1.96 -18.89
N ASP A 176 -16.17 1.45 -17.86
CA ASP A 176 -17.56 1.06 -18.01
C ASP A 176 -18.48 2.32 -17.99
N GLU A 177 -19.75 2.14 -18.37
CA GLU A 177 -20.75 3.21 -18.40
C GLU A 177 -20.99 3.86 -17.01
N LYS A 178 -20.62 3.17 -15.93
CA LYS A 178 -20.73 3.65 -14.54
C LYS A 178 -19.44 4.34 -14.07
N GLY A 179 -18.46 4.51 -14.96
CA GLY A 179 -17.18 5.16 -14.66
C GLY A 179 -16.23 4.29 -13.83
N ASN A 180 -16.44 2.95 -13.75
CA ASN A 180 -15.42 2.06 -13.22
C ASN A 180 -14.43 1.71 -14.33
N LEU A 181 -13.24 1.29 -13.91
CA LEU A 181 -12.19 0.88 -14.84
C LEU A 181 -12.12 -0.66 -14.88
N ILE A 182 -12.00 -1.21 -16.09
CA ILE A 182 -11.52 -2.57 -16.27
C ILE A 182 -10.02 -2.47 -16.49
N VAL A 183 -9.25 -3.09 -15.62
CA VAL A 183 -7.79 -3.05 -15.67
C VAL A 183 -7.22 -4.46 -15.79
N GLU A 184 -6.14 -4.60 -16.55
CA GLU A 184 -5.34 -5.81 -16.57
C GLU A 184 -4.26 -5.71 -15.48
N TYR A 185 -4.22 -6.68 -14.56
CA TYR A 185 -3.26 -6.70 -13.46
C TYR A 185 -2.80 -8.12 -13.12
N GLU A 186 -1.69 -8.21 -12.40
CA GLU A 186 -1.15 -9.47 -11.86
C GLU A 186 -1.65 -9.66 -10.41
N PRO A 187 -2.64 -10.54 -10.13
CA PRO A 187 -3.13 -10.77 -8.77
C PRO A 187 -2.09 -11.50 -7.92
N VAL A 188 -2.04 -11.21 -6.63
CA VAL A 188 -1.30 -12.04 -5.68
C VAL A 188 -2.05 -13.35 -5.47
N ARG A 189 -1.31 -14.43 -5.56
CA ARG A 189 -1.79 -15.79 -5.31
C ARG A 189 -0.92 -16.46 -4.25
N ARG A 190 -1.48 -17.44 -3.58
CA ARG A 190 -0.76 -18.28 -2.63
C ARG A 190 -0.92 -19.75 -3.05
N LEU A 191 0.18 -20.48 -3.05
CA LEU A 191 0.18 -21.92 -3.32
C LEU A 191 1.19 -22.58 -2.37
N LYS A 192 0.76 -23.58 -1.62
CA LYS A 192 1.59 -24.29 -0.64
C LYS A 192 2.35 -23.34 0.29
N GLY A 193 1.64 -22.31 0.78
CA GLY A 193 2.19 -21.30 1.68
C GLY A 193 3.10 -20.26 1.02
N LYS A 194 3.38 -20.32 -0.28
CA LYS A 194 4.24 -19.37 -1.00
C LYS A 194 3.40 -18.38 -1.81
N LEU A 195 3.79 -17.10 -1.75
CA LEU A 195 3.17 -16.01 -2.49
C LEU A 195 3.83 -15.85 -3.87
N TYR A 196 3.03 -15.51 -4.87
CA TYR A 196 3.51 -15.19 -6.23
C TYR A 196 2.51 -14.27 -6.94
N LEU A 197 2.96 -13.59 -7.98
CA LEU A 197 2.07 -12.87 -8.88
C LEU A 197 1.52 -13.86 -9.92
N GLY A 198 0.20 -13.92 -10.03
CA GLY A 198 -0.49 -14.73 -11.02
C GLY A 198 -0.38 -14.17 -12.43
N THR A 199 -0.92 -14.89 -13.40
CA THR A 199 -1.05 -14.39 -14.78
C THR A 199 -1.89 -13.11 -14.82
N PRO A 200 -1.49 -12.13 -15.65
CA PRO A 200 -2.30 -10.94 -15.87
C PRO A 200 -3.75 -11.32 -16.25
N ALA A 201 -4.70 -10.68 -15.60
CA ALA A 201 -6.11 -10.92 -15.84
C ALA A 201 -6.90 -9.60 -15.70
N PRO A 202 -8.00 -9.44 -16.46
CA PRO A 202 -8.86 -8.28 -16.30
C PRO A 202 -9.59 -8.35 -14.95
N THR A 203 -9.70 -7.18 -14.31
CA THR A 203 -10.52 -7.01 -13.11
C THR A 203 -11.23 -5.67 -13.15
N LYS A 204 -12.37 -5.60 -12.47
CA LYS A 204 -13.11 -4.35 -12.30
C LYS A 204 -12.57 -3.62 -11.07
N VAL A 205 -12.20 -2.35 -11.27
CA VAL A 205 -11.76 -1.43 -10.23
C VAL A 205 -12.76 -0.29 -10.16
N GLN A 206 -13.32 -0.06 -8.98
CA GLN A 206 -14.18 1.08 -8.74
C GLN A 206 -13.35 2.36 -8.86
N ALA A 207 -13.76 3.29 -9.71
CA ALA A 207 -13.04 4.55 -9.90
C ALA A 207 -13.88 5.77 -9.50
N GLN A 208 -15.13 5.56 -9.08
CA GLN A 208 -16.01 6.62 -8.59
C GLN A 208 -16.59 6.29 -7.23
N PHE A 209 -16.69 7.30 -6.39
CA PHE A 209 -17.42 7.28 -5.13
C PHE A 209 -18.20 8.58 -5.03
N GLN A 210 -19.52 8.52 -4.75
CA GLN A 210 -20.41 9.68 -4.73
C GLN A 210 -20.30 10.57 -5.99
N GLY A 211 -20.15 9.94 -7.16
CA GLY A 211 -20.02 10.65 -8.44
C GLY A 211 -18.69 11.40 -8.66
N LYS A 212 -17.69 11.19 -7.81
CA LYS A 212 -16.35 11.80 -7.90
C LYS A 212 -15.27 10.73 -8.06
N SER A 213 -14.13 11.11 -8.65
CA SER A 213 -13.02 10.20 -8.93
C SER A 213 -11.68 10.77 -8.48
N PHE A 214 -10.80 9.90 -7.94
CA PHE A 214 -9.40 10.27 -7.66
C PHE A 214 -8.51 10.17 -8.90
N VAL A 215 -8.98 9.48 -9.93
CA VAL A 215 -8.29 9.22 -11.20
C VAL A 215 -9.06 9.82 -12.38
N GLU A 216 -9.61 11.01 -12.17
CA GLU A 216 -10.35 11.71 -13.22
C GLU A 216 -9.50 11.85 -14.49
N GLY A 217 -10.08 11.49 -15.64
CA GLY A 217 -9.39 11.52 -16.93
C GLY A 217 -8.54 10.28 -17.23
N ALA A 218 -8.54 9.25 -16.36
CA ALA A 218 -7.90 7.97 -16.69
C ALA A 218 -8.55 7.36 -17.95
N LYS A 219 -7.70 6.91 -18.87
CA LYS A 219 -8.12 6.40 -20.19
C LYS A 219 -7.40 5.09 -20.52
N MET A 220 -7.88 4.40 -21.53
CA MET A 220 -7.25 3.20 -22.06
C MET A 220 -5.74 3.40 -22.25
N GLY A 221 -4.97 2.45 -21.75
CA GLY A 221 -3.52 2.44 -21.80
C GLY A 221 -2.82 3.10 -20.60
N ASP A 222 -3.51 3.90 -19.80
CA ASP A 222 -2.96 4.47 -18.57
C ASP A 222 -2.75 3.36 -17.52
N TRP A 223 -1.80 3.58 -16.62
CA TRP A 223 -1.60 2.76 -15.44
C TRP A 223 -2.25 3.43 -14.23
N VAL A 224 -2.94 2.64 -13.42
CA VAL A 224 -3.52 3.12 -12.16
C VAL A 224 -3.09 2.25 -10.99
N SER A 225 -2.87 2.87 -9.83
CA SER A 225 -2.82 2.13 -8.57
C SER A 225 -4.22 1.97 -8.02
N PHE A 226 -4.45 0.85 -7.33
CA PHE A 226 -5.71 0.63 -6.62
C PHE A 226 -5.48 -0.15 -5.32
N HIS A 227 -6.36 0.09 -4.35
CA HIS A 227 -6.32 -0.50 -3.02
C HIS A 227 -7.74 -0.89 -2.61
N TRP A 228 -7.94 -2.11 -2.18
CA TRP A 228 -9.27 -2.66 -1.88
C TRP A 228 -10.28 -2.47 -3.02
N GLY A 229 -9.80 -2.64 -4.25
CA GLY A 229 -10.62 -2.54 -5.45
C GLY A 229 -11.04 -1.11 -5.83
N PHE A 230 -10.44 -0.08 -5.24
CA PHE A 230 -10.69 1.33 -5.55
C PHE A 230 -9.46 2.01 -6.14
N ALA A 231 -9.62 2.74 -7.24
CA ALA A 231 -8.55 3.45 -7.94
C ALA A 231 -8.04 4.64 -7.12
N CYS A 232 -6.71 4.69 -6.89
CA CYS A 232 -6.08 5.68 -6.02
C CYS A 232 -5.39 6.80 -6.81
N THR A 233 -4.56 6.46 -7.80
CA THR A 233 -3.83 7.45 -8.61
C THR A 233 -3.43 6.89 -9.97
N ILE A 234 -3.25 7.79 -10.95
CA ILE A 234 -2.64 7.46 -12.25
C ILE A 234 -1.12 7.40 -12.04
N LEU A 235 -0.50 6.33 -12.52
CA LEU A 235 0.92 6.05 -12.32
C LEU A 235 1.74 6.38 -13.56
N THR A 236 2.93 6.90 -13.36
CA THR A 236 3.97 6.94 -14.39
C THR A 236 4.60 5.55 -14.60
N PRO A 237 5.24 5.28 -15.75
CA PRO A 237 5.96 4.01 -15.95
C PRO A 237 7.02 3.73 -14.88
N THR A 238 7.71 4.76 -14.40
CA THR A 238 8.70 4.63 -13.31
C THR A 238 8.04 4.19 -12.00
N GLN A 239 6.89 4.77 -11.66
CA GLN A 239 6.14 4.39 -10.46
C GLN A 239 5.62 2.95 -10.55
N VAL A 240 5.17 2.50 -11.72
CA VAL A 240 4.78 1.09 -11.94
C VAL A 240 5.98 0.16 -11.72
N ALA A 241 7.13 0.49 -12.30
CA ALA A 241 8.35 -0.29 -12.14
C ALA A 241 8.79 -0.39 -10.67
N ASN A 242 8.73 0.73 -9.94
CA ASN A 242 9.06 0.77 -8.52
C ASN A 242 8.07 -0.06 -7.68
N LEU A 243 6.77 0.14 -7.86
CA LEU A 243 5.74 -0.58 -7.14
C LEU A 243 5.87 -2.10 -7.34
N ARG A 244 6.12 -2.53 -8.58
CA ARG A 244 6.39 -3.93 -8.90
C ARG A 244 7.66 -4.43 -8.21
N LYS A 245 8.76 -3.68 -8.29
CA LYS A 245 10.05 -4.03 -7.69
C LYS A 245 9.93 -4.27 -6.19
N PHE A 246 9.37 -3.32 -5.45
CA PHE A 246 9.28 -3.42 -3.99
C PHE A 246 8.25 -4.49 -3.56
N THR A 247 7.14 -4.63 -4.28
CA THR A 247 6.17 -5.70 -4.03
C THR A 247 6.82 -7.09 -4.18
N LEU A 248 7.60 -7.32 -5.24
CA LEU A 248 8.30 -8.59 -5.45
C LEU A 248 9.40 -8.84 -4.41
N SER A 249 10.11 -7.79 -4.00
CA SER A 249 11.12 -7.88 -2.93
C SER A 249 10.49 -8.34 -1.62
N ASP A 250 9.41 -7.69 -1.20
CA ASP A 250 8.74 -8.00 0.06
C ASP A 250 8.03 -9.37 0.02
N MET A 251 7.50 -9.76 -1.14
CA MET A 251 6.95 -11.09 -1.36
C MET A 251 8.02 -12.19 -1.27
N THR A 252 9.19 -11.94 -1.85
CA THR A 252 10.34 -12.86 -1.78
C THR A 252 10.80 -13.03 -0.33
N LEU A 253 10.86 -11.93 0.42
CA LEU A 253 11.19 -11.94 1.84
C LEU A 253 10.16 -12.75 2.66
N ALA A 254 8.86 -12.54 2.44
CA ALA A 254 7.81 -13.30 3.11
C ALA A 254 7.88 -14.80 2.79
N ASN A 255 8.28 -15.14 1.57
CA ASN A 255 8.51 -16.53 1.17
C ASN A 255 9.74 -17.15 1.82
N ALA A 256 10.77 -16.37 2.13
CA ALA A 256 12.00 -16.82 2.77
C ALA A 256 11.85 -16.92 4.30
N VAL A 257 11.12 -15.99 4.90
CA VAL A 257 10.92 -15.87 6.35
C VAL A 257 9.42 -15.89 6.66
N PRO A 258 8.80 -17.07 6.75
CA PRO A 258 7.38 -17.18 7.08
C PRO A 258 7.08 -16.52 8.42
N VAL A 259 5.95 -15.83 8.48
CA VAL A 259 5.45 -15.22 9.73
C VAL A 259 5.22 -16.33 10.76
N PRO A 260 5.66 -16.16 12.02
CA PRO A 260 5.35 -17.11 13.10
C PRO A 260 3.85 -17.25 13.27
N GLN A 261 3.40 -18.49 13.44
CA GLN A 261 2.01 -18.80 13.79
C GLN A 261 1.73 -18.47 15.26
#